data_bf795fe8b64e5ebc88a3f95cb7457cf8
#
_entry.id   bf795fe8b64e5ebc88a3f95cb7457cf8
#
_cell.length_a   1.000
_cell.length_b   1.000
_cell.length_c   1.000
_cell.angle_alpha   90.00
_cell.angle_beta   90.00
_cell.angle_gamma   90.00
#
_symmetry.space_group_name_H-M   'P 1'
#
loop_
_entity.id
_entity.type
_entity.pdbx_description
1 polymer ?
#
loop_
_entity_poly.entity_id
_entity_poly.type
_entity_poly.pdbx_seq_one_letter_code
_entity_poly.pdbx_strand_id
1 'polypeptide(L)'
;GSADQAFGGVQMNLIPREGGNRFKGSFFATGANESWQSSNYTKELESAGLRTPNGLKVVYDVNPGAGGPIVKDKLWFYSAGRWQTSQTYIAGLYENQNAGDPTKWTYEPDLGRRAFTPLIQQSFNTRVTWQVSPRNKVAFFGEHQYRVWEQLTPTISYESATKYDFPENEFFTGSYTSP
;
A
#
# COMPACT_ATOMS: atom_id res chain seq x y z
N GLY A 1 -19.88 0.65 23.51
CA GLY A 1 -20.73 0.06 22.47
C GLY A 1 -22.20 0.33 22.80
N SER A 2 -23.04 0.53 21.79
CA SER A 2 -24.48 0.64 22.04
C SER A 2 -25.06 -0.74 22.39
N ALA A 3 -26.15 -0.77 23.16
CA ALA A 3 -26.83 -2.00 23.56
C ALA A 3 -27.36 -2.83 22.38
N ASP A 4 -27.38 -2.26 21.18
CA ASP A 4 -27.87 -2.88 19.95
C ASP A 4 -26.80 -3.68 19.19
N GLN A 5 -25.55 -3.71 19.67
CA GLN A 5 -24.49 -4.49 19.05
C GLN A 5 -24.33 -5.86 19.72
N ALA A 6 -24.60 -6.91 18.96
CA ALA A 6 -24.52 -8.32 19.42
C ALA A 6 -23.07 -8.81 19.67
N PHE A 7 -22.05 -8.06 19.25
CA PHE A 7 -20.64 -8.43 19.38
C PHE A 7 -19.82 -7.33 20.04
N GLY A 8 -19.03 -7.70 21.04
CA GLY A 8 -17.98 -6.85 21.61
C GLY A 8 -16.77 -6.78 20.67
N GLY A 9 -16.12 -5.63 20.61
CA GLY A 9 -14.91 -5.43 19.81
C GLY A 9 -14.52 -3.97 19.69
N VAL A 10 -13.41 -3.71 19.00
CA VAL A 10 -12.99 -2.35 18.63
C VAL A 10 -13.87 -1.85 17.50
N GLN A 11 -14.61 -0.77 17.75
CA GLN A 11 -15.37 -0.09 16.71
C GLN A 11 -14.49 1.03 16.13
N MET A 12 -14.18 0.94 14.83
CA MET A 12 -13.42 1.96 14.12
C MET A 12 -14.37 2.77 13.22
N ASN A 13 -14.44 4.08 13.46
CA ASN A 13 -15.22 4.99 12.63
C ASN A 13 -14.26 5.81 11.77
N LEU A 14 -14.29 5.58 10.45
CA LEU A 14 -13.45 6.27 9.48
C LEU A 14 -14.26 7.40 8.83
N ILE A 15 -13.88 8.64 9.14
CA ILE A 15 -14.51 9.83 8.55
C ILE A 15 -13.56 10.42 7.51
N PRO A 16 -13.85 10.30 6.20
CA PRO A 16 -13.05 10.91 5.15
C PRO A 16 -13.01 12.44 5.29
N ARG A 17 -11.85 13.02 5.00
CA ARG A 17 -11.69 14.49 5.03
C ARG A 17 -12.66 15.16 4.06
N GLU A 18 -13.13 16.33 4.43
CA GLU A 18 -14.02 17.17 3.67
C GLU A 18 -13.29 18.42 3.19
N GLY A 19 -13.60 18.88 2.00
CA GLY A 19 -13.19 20.19 1.48
C GLY A 19 -13.87 21.33 2.22
N GLY A 20 -13.38 22.54 2.01
CA GLY A 20 -13.94 23.76 2.60
C GLY A 20 -13.81 24.94 1.65
N ASN A 21 -14.13 26.15 2.13
CA ASN A 21 -14.14 27.37 1.29
C ASN A 21 -12.74 27.90 0.92
N ARG A 22 -11.69 27.25 1.35
CA ARG A 22 -10.30 27.58 1.00
C ARG A 22 -9.61 26.34 0.45
N PHE A 23 -8.83 26.51 -0.59
CA PHE A 23 -7.95 25.44 -1.04
C PHE A 23 -6.89 25.14 0.03
N LYS A 24 -6.79 23.87 0.37
CA LYS A 24 -5.79 23.31 1.29
C LYS A 24 -5.25 22.03 0.71
N GLY A 25 -3.98 21.79 0.94
CA GLY A 25 -3.33 20.55 0.54
C GLY A 25 -2.40 20.04 1.61
N SER A 26 -2.01 18.80 1.47
CA SER A 26 -0.95 18.15 2.23
C SER A 26 -0.12 17.31 1.28
N PHE A 27 1.15 17.23 1.56
CA PHE A 27 2.05 16.33 0.84
C PHE A 27 2.98 15.67 1.85
N PHE A 28 3.08 14.36 1.78
CA PHE A 28 4.02 13.58 2.55
C PHE A 28 4.77 12.66 1.59
N ALA A 29 6.07 12.58 1.74
CA ALA A 29 6.90 11.61 1.02
C ALA A 29 8.01 11.11 1.94
N THR A 30 8.23 9.82 1.92
CA THR A 30 9.35 9.16 2.59
C THR A 30 9.87 8.04 1.73
N GLY A 31 11.13 7.65 1.92
CA GLY A 31 11.69 6.53 1.19
C GLY A 31 13.09 6.19 1.66
N ALA A 32 13.49 4.97 1.37
CA ALA A 32 14.85 4.47 1.53
C ALA A 32 15.12 3.38 0.50
N ASN A 33 16.39 3.12 0.25
CA ASN A 33 16.84 2.04 -0.61
C ASN A 33 17.99 1.27 0.03
N GLU A 34 18.47 0.24 -0.65
CA GLU A 34 19.55 -0.62 -0.17
C GLU A 34 20.80 0.17 0.25
N SER A 35 21.16 1.25 -0.47
CA SER A 35 22.38 2.02 -0.19
C SER A 35 22.32 2.83 1.12
N TRP A 36 21.12 3.03 1.68
CA TRP A 36 20.90 3.76 2.94
C TRP A 36 20.81 2.83 4.15
N GLN A 37 20.79 1.52 3.90
CA GLN A 37 20.75 0.52 4.95
C GLN A 37 22.16 0.21 5.43
N SER A 38 22.40 0.35 6.75
CA SER A 38 23.60 -0.18 7.36
C SER A 38 23.53 -1.73 7.46
N SER A 39 24.67 -2.38 7.38
CA SER A 39 24.76 -3.84 7.53
C SER A 39 25.24 -4.20 8.91
N ASN A 40 24.52 -5.12 9.55
CA ASN A 40 24.95 -5.82 10.76
C ASN A 40 25.46 -7.25 10.48
N TYR A 41 25.72 -7.56 9.22
CA TYR A 41 26.27 -8.83 8.78
C TYR A 41 27.73 -8.93 9.16
N THR A 42 28.07 -9.94 9.96
CA THR A 42 29.42 -10.15 10.50
C THR A 42 30.00 -11.48 10.03
N LYS A 43 31.30 -11.63 10.19
CA LYS A 43 32.01 -12.90 9.89
C LYS A 43 31.54 -14.07 10.76
N GLU A 44 31.08 -13.79 11.97
CA GLU A 44 30.50 -14.79 12.86
C GLU A 44 29.18 -15.32 12.31
N LEU A 45 28.31 -14.44 11.77
CA LEU A 45 27.07 -14.85 11.13
C LEU A 45 27.34 -15.63 9.84
N GLU A 46 28.34 -15.24 9.06
CA GLU A 46 28.77 -15.97 7.87
C GLU A 46 29.26 -17.36 8.24
N SER A 47 30.10 -17.48 9.29
CA SER A 47 30.60 -18.75 9.80
C SER A 47 29.52 -19.64 10.37
N ALA A 48 28.45 -19.06 10.89
CA ALA A 48 27.26 -19.77 11.36
C ALA A 48 26.31 -20.21 10.20
N GLY A 49 26.69 -19.95 8.94
CA GLY A 49 25.97 -20.42 7.75
C GLY A 49 25.07 -19.38 7.07
N LEU A 50 24.97 -18.17 7.60
CA LEU A 50 24.23 -17.10 6.94
C LEU A 50 25.07 -16.52 5.80
N ARG A 51 24.78 -16.90 4.57
CA ARG A 51 25.53 -16.43 3.38
C ARG A 51 25.12 -15.03 2.93
N THR A 52 23.82 -14.74 3.00
CA THR A 52 23.24 -13.46 2.53
C THR A 52 22.08 -13.10 3.45
N PRO A 53 22.13 -11.97 4.15
CA PRO A 53 21.04 -11.54 5.04
C PRO A 53 19.83 -11.04 4.25
N ASN A 54 18.69 -10.96 4.93
CA ASN A 54 17.57 -10.12 4.45
C ASN A 54 18.06 -8.68 4.29
N GLY A 55 17.56 -7.97 3.31
CA GLY A 55 17.94 -6.60 3.07
C GLY A 55 16.80 -5.80 2.45
N LEU A 56 16.78 -4.52 2.73
CA LEU A 56 15.89 -3.60 2.04
C LEU A 56 16.33 -3.46 0.59
N LYS A 57 15.41 -3.66 -0.36
CA LYS A 57 15.62 -3.29 -1.76
C LYS A 57 15.21 -1.84 -1.99
N VAL A 58 13.95 -1.53 -1.68
CA VAL A 58 13.39 -0.19 -1.74
C VAL A 58 12.13 -0.09 -0.89
N VAL A 59 11.95 1.04 -0.24
CA VAL A 59 10.70 1.45 0.40
C VAL A 59 10.43 2.90 0.06
N TYR A 60 9.20 3.20 -0.29
CA TYR A 60 8.71 4.58 -0.35
C TYR A 60 7.23 4.65 -0.05
N ASP A 61 6.80 5.82 0.40
CA ASP A 61 5.40 6.15 0.64
C ASP A 61 5.19 7.63 0.28
N VAL A 62 4.32 7.90 -0.70
CA VAL A 62 4.03 9.24 -1.21
C VAL A 62 2.53 9.48 -1.11
N ASN A 63 2.14 10.52 -0.38
CA ASN A 63 0.76 10.82 -0.04
C ASN A 63 0.41 12.29 -0.33
N PRO A 64 0.01 12.66 -1.55
CA PRO A 64 -0.57 13.96 -1.84
C PRO A 64 -2.05 14.00 -1.43
N GLY A 65 -2.50 15.18 -1.05
CA GLY A 65 -3.91 15.43 -0.83
C GLY A 65 -4.24 16.90 -1.01
N ALA A 66 -5.38 17.20 -1.62
CA ALA A 66 -5.85 18.56 -1.84
C ALA A 66 -7.38 18.62 -1.83
N GLY A 67 -7.90 19.74 -1.36
CA GLY A 67 -9.33 20.01 -1.38
C GLY A 67 -9.63 21.49 -1.32
N GLY A 68 -10.85 21.83 -1.68
CA GLY A 68 -11.30 23.22 -1.72
C GLY A 68 -12.71 23.37 -2.28
N PRO A 69 -13.16 24.59 -2.55
CA PRO A 69 -14.47 24.84 -3.12
C PRO A 69 -14.46 24.61 -4.63
N ILE A 70 -15.43 23.85 -5.13
CA ILE A 70 -15.86 23.90 -6.52
C ILE A 70 -16.76 25.13 -6.69
N VAL A 71 -17.70 25.28 -5.75
CA VAL A 71 -18.53 26.49 -5.60
C VAL A 71 -18.48 26.90 -4.13
N LYS A 72 -18.02 28.12 -3.84
CA LYS A 72 -17.94 28.63 -2.47
C LYS A 72 -19.29 28.51 -1.76
N ASP A 73 -19.25 28.16 -0.47
CA ASP A 73 -20.38 27.98 0.42
C ASP A 73 -21.40 26.91 0.00
N LYS A 74 -21.10 26.15 -1.09
CA LYS A 74 -22.08 25.23 -1.66
C LYS A 74 -21.54 23.87 -2.04
N LEU A 75 -20.40 23.81 -2.71
CA LEU A 75 -19.88 22.56 -3.26
C LEU A 75 -18.36 22.47 -3.04
N TRP A 76 -17.93 21.43 -2.37
CA TRP A 76 -16.53 21.22 -2.04
C TRP A 76 -16.07 19.85 -2.48
N PHE A 77 -14.77 19.71 -2.69
CA PHE A 77 -14.12 18.42 -2.88
C PHE A 77 -12.90 18.28 -1.98
N TYR A 78 -12.53 17.06 -1.73
CA TYR A 78 -11.22 16.66 -1.20
C TYR A 78 -10.79 15.38 -1.90
N SER A 79 -9.59 15.37 -2.46
CA SER A 79 -8.99 14.21 -3.10
C SER A 79 -7.64 13.91 -2.47
N ALA A 80 -7.32 12.64 -2.34
CA ALA A 80 -6.02 12.18 -1.86
C ALA A 80 -5.58 10.94 -2.62
N GLY A 81 -4.27 10.78 -2.75
CA GLY A 81 -3.66 9.59 -3.31
C GLY A 81 -2.60 9.04 -2.38
N ARG A 82 -2.27 7.77 -2.54
CA ARG A 82 -1.15 7.12 -1.90
C ARG A 82 -0.47 6.17 -2.86
N TRP A 83 0.83 6.28 -2.94
CA TRP A 83 1.70 5.34 -3.65
C TRP A 83 2.73 4.82 -2.68
N GLN A 84 2.60 3.56 -2.32
CA GLN A 84 3.48 2.89 -1.38
C GLN A 84 4.07 1.63 -2.00
N THR A 85 5.34 1.39 -1.78
CA THR A 85 5.99 0.10 -2.00
C THR A 85 6.92 -0.24 -0.85
N SER A 86 7.06 -1.54 -0.61
CA SER A 86 8.10 -2.10 0.25
C SER A 86 8.59 -3.38 -0.40
N GLN A 87 9.87 -3.41 -0.76
CA GLN A 87 10.52 -4.57 -1.37
C GLN A 87 11.70 -5.00 -0.51
N THR A 88 11.70 -6.27 -0.11
CA THR A 88 12.71 -6.81 0.80
C THR A 88 13.34 -8.05 0.17
N TYR A 89 14.66 -8.07 0.07
CA TYR A 89 15.41 -9.25 -0.33
C TYR A 89 15.31 -10.35 0.72
N ILE A 90 15.14 -11.58 0.25
CA ILE A 90 15.10 -12.76 1.10
C ILE A 90 16.49 -13.36 1.24
N ALA A 91 16.86 -13.70 2.48
CA ALA A 91 18.15 -14.30 2.80
C ALA A 91 18.40 -15.59 2.00
N GLY A 92 19.52 -15.61 1.27
CA GLY A 92 19.96 -16.79 0.53
C GLY A 92 19.09 -17.22 -0.64
N LEU A 93 18.10 -16.41 -1.04
CA LEU A 93 17.21 -16.72 -2.16
C LEU A 93 17.56 -15.89 -3.39
N TYR A 94 17.64 -16.56 -4.53
CA TYR A 94 17.98 -15.99 -5.82
C TYR A 94 16.95 -16.45 -6.87
N GLU A 95 16.88 -15.73 -7.98
CA GLU A 95 16.11 -16.18 -9.13
C GLU A 95 16.75 -17.42 -9.73
N ASN A 96 15.93 -18.28 -10.35
CA ASN A 96 16.41 -19.50 -10.99
C ASN A 96 16.85 -19.22 -12.44
N GLN A 97 18.10 -19.52 -12.79
CA GLN A 97 18.60 -19.38 -14.16
C GLN A 97 17.84 -20.26 -15.16
N ASN A 98 17.27 -21.37 -14.70
CA ASN A 98 16.51 -22.30 -15.52
C ASN A 98 15.01 -21.98 -15.59
N ALA A 99 14.58 -20.86 -15.01
CA ALA A 99 13.17 -20.46 -15.03
C ALA A 99 12.66 -20.29 -16.47
N GLY A 100 11.51 -20.90 -16.77
CA GLY A 100 10.89 -20.84 -18.08
C GLY A 100 11.45 -21.81 -19.14
N ASP A 101 12.48 -22.60 -18.83
CA ASP A 101 12.99 -23.66 -19.71
C ASP A 101 12.34 -25.00 -19.33
N PRO A 102 11.40 -25.54 -20.13
CA PRO A 102 10.70 -26.78 -19.81
C PRO A 102 11.59 -28.03 -19.88
N THR A 103 12.82 -27.92 -20.37
CA THR A 103 13.77 -29.02 -20.46
C THR A 103 14.68 -29.12 -19.23
N LYS A 104 14.67 -28.09 -18.38
CA LYS A 104 15.52 -28.00 -17.19
C LYS A 104 14.67 -27.98 -15.92
N TRP A 105 14.87 -29.01 -15.08
CA TRP A 105 14.07 -29.24 -13.87
C TRP A 105 14.82 -28.90 -12.57
N THR A 106 16.08 -28.45 -12.69
CA THR A 106 16.93 -28.14 -11.53
C THR A 106 16.91 -26.65 -11.25
N TYR A 107 16.89 -26.33 -9.94
CA TYR A 107 17.11 -24.96 -9.48
C TYR A 107 18.61 -24.64 -9.59
N GLU A 108 18.93 -23.60 -10.36
CA GLU A 108 20.27 -23.04 -10.48
C GLU A 108 20.22 -21.56 -10.11
N PRO A 109 20.78 -21.14 -8.93
CA PRO A 109 20.66 -19.79 -8.47
C PRO A 109 21.42 -18.80 -9.37
N ASP A 110 20.76 -17.75 -9.82
CA ASP A 110 21.41 -16.60 -10.43
C ASP A 110 21.94 -15.66 -9.34
N LEU A 111 23.20 -15.79 -8.99
CA LEU A 111 23.81 -14.99 -7.92
C LEU A 111 23.83 -13.48 -8.20
N GLY A 112 23.59 -13.05 -9.43
CA GLY A 112 23.43 -11.64 -9.80
C GLY A 112 22.02 -11.10 -9.55
N ARG A 113 21.01 -11.98 -9.33
CA ARG A 113 19.61 -11.61 -9.16
C ARG A 113 19.02 -12.17 -7.88
N ARG A 114 19.07 -11.35 -6.81
CA ARG A 114 18.48 -11.70 -5.52
C ARG A 114 16.96 -11.67 -5.61
N ALA A 115 16.32 -12.70 -5.11
CA ALA A 115 14.87 -12.72 -4.96
C ALA A 115 14.37 -11.77 -3.87
N PHE A 116 13.21 -11.18 -4.06
CA PHE A 116 12.62 -10.21 -3.13
C PHE A 116 11.09 -10.36 -3.08
N THR A 117 10.50 -9.97 -1.96
CA THR A 117 9.05 -9.88 -1.83
C THR A 117 8.59 -8.46 -2.09
N PRO A 118 7.69 -8.22 -3.06
CA PRO A 118 7.07 -6.92 -3.24
C PRO A 118 5.82 -6.78 -2.36
N LEU A 119 5.65 -5.62 -1.78
CA LEU A 119 4.37 -5.09 -1.32
C LEU A 119 4.14 -3.77 -2.06
N ILE A 120 3.11 -3.71 -2.89
CA ILE A 120 2.71 -2.51 -3.62
C ILE A 120 1.29 -2.16 -3.19
N GLN A 121 1.08 -0.93 -2.79
CA GLN A 121 -0.23 -0.37 -2.48
C GLN A 121 -0.37 0.99 -3.14
N GLN A 122 -1.43 1.15 -3.89
CA GLN A 122 -1.79 2.43 -4.51
C GLN A 122 -3.25 2.69 -4.20
N SER A 123 -3.59 3.92 -3.88
CA SER A 123 -4.98 4.33 -3.73
C SER A 123 -5.19 5.74 -4.21
N PHE A 124 -6.39 5.98 -4.68
CA PHE A 124 -6.90 7.30 -4.97
C PHE A 124 -8.33 7.41 -4.47
N ASN A 125 -8.60 8.47 -3.72
CA ASN A 125 -9.95 8.72 -3.22
C ASN A 125 -10.39 10.15 -3.46
N THR A 126 -11.69 10.33 -3.53
CA THR A 126 -12.31 11.65 -3.67
C THR A 126 -13.60 11.68 -2.86
N ARG A 127 -13.77 12.75 -2.10
CA ARG A 127 -15.02 13.12 -1.47
C ARG A 127 -15.54 14.41 -2.09
N VAL A 128 -16.80 14.39 -2.48
CA VAL A 128 -17.54 15.58 -2.90
C VAL A 128 -18.64 15.83 -1.88
N THR A 129 -18.77 17.08 -1.43
CA THR A 129 -19.78 17.48 -0.45
C THR A 129 -20.57 18.65 -1.01
N TRP A 130 -21.88 18.52 -1.00
CA TRP A 130 -22.81 19.53 -1.54
C TRP A 130 -23.81 19.99 -0.46
N GLN A 131 -23.78 21.26 -0.14
CA GLN A 131 -24.81 21.94 0.63
C GLN A 131 -25.96 22.29 -0.29
N VAL A 132 -26.95 21.40 -0.38
CA VAL A 132 -28.12 21.55 -1.28
C VAL A 132 -28.99 22.71 -0.83
N SER A 133 -29.19 22.84 0.49
CA SER A 133 -29.91 23.94 1.13
C SER A 133 -29.32 24.20 2.51
N PRO A 134 -29.71 25.28 3.24
CA PRO A 134 -29.18 25.54 4.59
C PRO A 134 -29.34 24.36 5.58
N ARG A 135 -30.31 23.48 5.34
CA ARG A 135 -30.60 22.33 6.20
C ARG A 135 -30.19 20.97 5.58
N ASN A 136 -29.87 20.92 4.29
CA ASN A 136 -29.66 19.66 3.59
C ASN A 136 -28.25 19.57 3.01
N LYS A 137 -27.51 18.56 3.43
CA LYS A 137 -26.15 18.30 2.98
C LYS A 137 -26.04 16.87 2.47
N VAL A 138 -25.46 16.71 1.29
CA VAL A 138 -25.16 15.41 0.67
C VAL A 138 -23.66 15.27 0.51
N ALA A 139 -23.12 14.12 0.79
CA ALA A 139 -21.74 13.82 0.47
C ALA A 139 -21.64 12.47 -0.22
N PHE A 140 -20.71 12.39 -1.16
CA PHE A 140 -20.31 11.20 -1.86
C PHE A 140 -18.81 10.99 -1.68
N PHE A 141 -18.39 9.76 -1.40
CA PHE A 141 -17.00 9.36 -1.32
C PHE A 141 -16.79 8.12 -2.18
N GLY A 142 -15.73 8.15 -2.98
CA GLY A 142 -15.25 7.02 -3.76
C GLY A 142 -13.76 6.80 -3.54
N GLU A 143 -13.35 5.56 -3.48
CA GLU A 143 -11.96 5.14 -3.38
C GLU A 143 -11.71 3.97 -4.32
N HIS A 144 -10.60 4.05 -5.04
CA HIS A 144 -10.04 2.96 -5.83
C HIS A 144 -8.69 2.56 -5.24
N GLN A 145 -8.45 1.26 -5.09
CA GLN A 145 -7.22 0.71 -4.53
C GLN A 145 -6.67 -0.38 -5.45
N TYR A 146 -5.38 -0.34 -5.64
CA TYR A 146 -4.57 -1.39 -6.24
C TYR A 146 -3.59 -1.94 -5.22
N ARG A 147 -3.52 -3.27 -5.10
CA ARG A 147 -2.61 -3.93 -4.16
C ARG A 147 -2.00 -5.18 -4.76
N VAL A 148 -0.69 -5.30 -4.62
CA VAL A 148 0.06 -6.53 -4.92
C VAL A 148 0.91 -6.90 -3.72
N TRP A 149 0.94 -8.17 -3.39
CA TRP A 149 1.93 -8.74 -2.48
C TRP A 149 2.20 -10.20 -2.87
N GLU A 150 3.37 -10.68 -2.53
CA GLU A 150 3.79 -12.05 -2.80
C GLU A 150 4.10 -12.77 -1.51
N GLN A 151 3.68 -14.04 -1.42
CA GLN A 151 4.07 -14.91 -0.35
C GLN A 151 5.27 -15.73 -0.81
N LEU A 152 6.45 -15.30 -0.40
CA LEU A 152 7.72 -15.94 -0.70
C LEU A 152 8.37 -16.44 0.59
N THR A 153 8.75 -17.70 0.63
CA THR A 153 9.48 -18.30 1.75
C THR A 153 10.80 -18.85 1.25
N PRO A 154 11.83 -18.98 2.12
CA PRO A 154 13.13 -19.53 1.73
C PRO A 154 13.10 -20.98 1.22
N THR A 155 11.95 -21.66 1.37
CA THR A 155 11.76 -23.07 1.02
C THR A 155 11.19 -23.28 -0.38
N ILE A 156 10.84 -22.22 -1.09
CA ILE A 156 10.29 -22.28 -2.45
C ILE A 156 11.15 -21.44 -3.39
N SER A 157 11.14 -21.75 -4.68
CA SER A 157 11.80 -20.89 -5.67
C SER A 157 11.04 -19.57 -5.83
N TYR A 158 11.73 -18.51 -6.22
CA TYR A 158 11.13 -17.19 -6.47
C TYR A 158 9.95 -17.27 -7.47
N GLU A 159 10.14 -18.04 -8.52
CA GLU A 159 9.18 -18.19 -9.62
C GLU A 159 7.91 -18.97 -9.23
N SER A 160 7.96 -19.72 -8.13
CA SER A 160 6.80 -20.43 -7.56
C SER A 160 6.13 -19.68 -6.41
N ALA A 161 6.56 -18.44 -6.13
CA ALA A 161 5.90 -17.60 -5.13
C ALA A 161 4.43 -17.35 -5.49
N THR A 162 3.57 -17.43 -4.50
CA THR A 162 2.17 -17.09 -4.68
C THR A 162 2.00 -15.57 -4.73
N LYS A 163 1.59 -15.07 -5.88
CA LYS A 163 1.29 -13.67 -6.09
C LYS A 163 -0.19 -13.40 -5.86
N TYR A 164 -0.47 -12.44 -4.98
CA TYR A 164 -1.81 -11.92 -4.75
C TYR A 164 -1.91 -10.55 -5.42
N ASP A 165 -2.76 -10.46 -6.43
CA ASP A 165 -2.98 -9.24 -7.21
C ASP A 165 -4.44 -8.84 -7.09
N PHE A 166 -4.67 -7.64 -6.56
CA PHE A 166 -5.98 -7.04 -6.37
C PHE A 166 -6.02 -5.74 -7.17
N PRO A 167 -6.29 -5.82 -8.50
CA PRO A 167 -6.16 -4.66 -9.38
C PRO A 167 -7.27 -3.62 -9.16
N GLU A 168 -8.44 -4.07 -8.69
CA GLU A 168 -9.63 -3.24 -8.63
C GLU A 168 -10.39 -3.48 -7.32
N ASN A 169 -9.97 -2.79 -6.27
CA ASN A 169 -10.76 -2.71 -5.04
C ASN A 169 -11.41 -1.33 -4.98
N GLU A 170 -12.72 -1.30 -5.04
CA GLU A 170 -13.48 -0.06 -5.05
C GLU A 170 -14.40 0.02 -3.85
N PHE A 171 -14.49 1.20 -3.28
CA PHE A 171 -15.38 1.49 -2.17
C PHE A 171 -16.10 2.82 -2.40
N PHE A 172 -17.43 2.80 -2.25
CA PHE A 172 -18.25 3.98 -2.42
C PHE A 172 -19.18 4.15 -1.23
N THR A 173 -19.33 5.38 -0.76
CA THR A 173 -20.35 5.73 0.24
C THR A 173 -21.06 7.00 -0.13
N GLY A 174 -22.34 7.07 0.21
CA GLY A 174 -23.15 8.28 0.17
C GLY A 174 -23.68 8.59 1.57
N SER A 175 -23.78 9.85 1.91
CA SER A 175 -24.42 10.31 3.12
C SER A 175 -25.33 11.52 2.86
N TYR A 176 -26.44 11.55 3.57
CA TYR A 176 -27.36 12.67 3.61
C TYR A 176 -27.56 13.09 5.07
N THR A 177 -27.49 14.39 5.31
CA THR A 177 -27.72 14.96 6.63
C THR A 177 -28.77 16.06 6.52
N SER A 178 -29.80 15.96 7.33
CA SER A 178 -30.82 16.99 7.54
C SER A 178 -31.03 17.13 9.04
N PRO A 179 -30.72 18.28 9.66
CA PRO A 179 -31.02 18.58 11.05
C PRO A 179 -32.50 18.82 11.29
#